data_853cde8be26d8f722e1f8e95b27f6f4a
#
_entry.id   853cde8be26d8f722e1f8e95b27f6f4a
#
_cell.length_a   1.000
_cell.length_b   1.000
_cell.length_c   1.000
_cell.angle_alpha   90.00
_cell.angle_beta   90.00
_cell.angle_gamma   90.00
#
_symmetry.space_group_name_H-M   'P 1'
#
loop_
_entity.id
_entity.type
_entity.pdbx_description
1 polymer ?
#
loop_
_entity_poly.entity_id
_entity_poly.type
_entity_poly.pdbx_seq_one_letter_code
_entity_poly.pdbx_strand_id
1 'polypeptide(L)'
;MRAIYDKMAPYYDRIIGVVERLLFADGRQWACTQATGRVLEVAIGTGRNLPWYPRDVELVGVDVSPNMLDAAQLLAEQLAWPVDLSVGDAQQLDFPDASFDTVVATLTLCSIPDERLAVQEMARVLRPGGRLILLDHVASPIRPVRAVQRLLDPLLVRFEGDHLLREPDAAVHDQGLVIDELSHFKWGIVARLAAHKPPQPVRTDASARGFV
;
A
#
# COMPACT_ATOMS: atom_id res chain seq x y z
N MET A 1 -8.02 14.97 -0.96
CA MET A 1 -8.22 13.55 -1.34
C MET A 1 -9.58 13.03 -0.88
N ARG A 2 -9.93 13.04 0.42
CA ARG A 2 -11.21 12.51 0.94
C ARG A 2 -12.45 12.88 0.10
N ALA A 3 -12.68 14.17 -0.16
CA ALA A 3 -13.87 14.64 -0.89
C ALA A 3 -13.94 14.13 -2.36
N ILE A 4 -12.82 13.77 -2.97
CA ILE A 4 -12.78 13.18 -4.31
C ILE A 4 -13.25 11.73 -4.22
N TYR A 5 -12.67 10.94 -3.31
CA TYR A 5 -13.02 9.54 -3.13
C TYR A 5 -14.42 9.31 -2.59
N ASP A 6 -14.91 10.16 -1.68
CA ASP A 6 -16.32 10.13 -1.22
C ASP A 6 -17.33 10.26 -2.39
N LYS A 7 -17.03 11.10 -3.38
CA LYS A 7 -17.86 11.27 -4.57
C LYS A 7 -17.71 10.14 -5.58
N MET A 8 -16.53 9.57 -5.66
CA MET A 8 -16.22 8.49 -6.63
C MET A 8 -16.70 7.12 -6.17
N ALA A 9 -16.82 6.87 -4.88
CA ALA A 9 -17.13 5.57 -4.31
C ALA A 9 -18.25 4.80 -5.06
N PRO A 10 -19.43 5.41 -5.41
CA PRO A 10 -20.50 4.67 -6.08
C PRO A 10 -20.15 4.18 -7.51
N TYR A 11 -19.17 4.79 -8.15
CA TYR A 11 -18.78 4.49 -9.55
C TYR A 11 -17.36 3.94 -9.65
N TYR A 12 -16.61 3.98 -8.57
CA TYR A 12 -15.19 3.66 -8.51
C TYR A 12 -14.88 2.30 -9.14
N ASP A 13 -15.56 1.25 -8.71
CA ASP A 13 -15.32 -0.11 -9.18
C ASP A 13 -15.57 -0.30 -10.66
N ARG A 14 -16.53 0.45 -11.24
CA ARG A 14 -16.81 0.38 -12.68
C ARG A 14 -15.71 1.04 -13.50
N ILE A 15 -15.21 2.19 -13.04
CA ILE A 15 -14.16 2.96 -13.74
C ILE A 15 -12.82 2.25 -13.59
N ILE A 16 -12.43 1.96 -12.37
CA ILE A 16 -11.15 1.32 -12.04
C ILE A 16 -11.05 -0.09 -12.59
N GLY A 17 -12.14 -0.85 -12.60
CA GLY A 17 -12.13 -2.24 -13.06
C GLY A 17 -11.67 -2.42 -14.52
N VAL A 18 -11.89 -1.44 -15.39
CA VAL A 18 -11.39 -1.46 -16.77
C VAL A 18 -9.89 -1.17 -16.79
N VAL A 19 -9.46 -0.12 -16.09
CA VAL A 19 -8.05 0.29 -16.00
C VAL A 19 -7.20 -0.83 -15.37
N GLU A 20 -7.67 -1.41 -14.27
CA GLU A 20 -6.98 -2.52 -13.60
C GLU A 20 -6.80 -3.72 -14.50
N ARG A 21 -7.86 -4.15 -15.19
CA ARG A 21 -7.78 -5.30 -16.10
C ARG A 21 -6.74 -5.11 -17.21
N LEU A 22 -6.57 -3.87 -17.67
CA LEU A 22 -5.62 -3.54 -18.75
C LEU A 22 -4.19 -3.36 -18.25
N LEU A 23 -4.01 -2.73 -17.08
CA LEU A 23 -2.70 -2.32 -16.59
C LEU A 23 -2.13 -3.25 -15.51
N PHE A 24 -2.96 -3.73 -14.58
CA PHE A 24 -2.49 -4.42 -13.37
C PHE A 24 -2.69 -5.94 -13.39
N ALA A 25 -3.54 -6.45 -14.32
CA ALA A 25 -3.79 -7.89 -14.51
C ALA A 25 -4.04 -8.64 -13.18
N ASP A 26 -3.11 -9.54 -12.79
CA ASP A 26 -3.11 -10.33 -11.55
C ASP A 26 -2.43 -9.62 -10.36
N GLY A 27 -2.17 -8.31 -10.48
CA GLY A 27 -1.38 -7.57 -9.49
C GLY A 27 -1.95 -7.63 -8.07
N ARG A 28 -3.28 -7.47 -7.90
CA ARG A 28 -3.91 -7.59 -6.58
C ARG A 28 -3.77 -8.98 -5.99
N GLN A 29 -3.97 -10.03 -6.81
CA GLN A 29 -3.76 -11.39 -6.39
C GLN A 29 -2.31 -11.62 -5.95
N TRP A 30 -1.33 -11.16 -6.75
CA TRP A 30 0.08 -11.23 -6.40
C TRP A 30 0.37 -10.52 -5.06
N ALA A 31 -0.19 -9.34 -4.84
CA ALA A 31 0.04 -8.59 -3.61
C ALA A 31 -0.56 -9.28 -2.39
N CYS A 32 -1.84 -9.67 -2.47
CA CYS A 32 -2.59 -10.12 -1.30
C CYS A 32 -2.25 -11.55 -0.89
N THR A 33 -1.94 -12.46 -1.84
CA THR A 33 -1.60 -13.86 -1.52
C THR A 33 -0.29 -14.02 -0.75
N GLN A 34 0.54 -12.98 -0.68
CA GLN A 34 1.79 -12.96 0.09
C GLN A 34 1.59 -12.52 1.54
N ALA A 35 0.39 -12.03 1.89
CA ALA A 35 0.10 -11.53 3.23
C ALA A 35 0.01 -12.68 4.24
N THR A 36 0.58 -12.47 5.41
CA THR A 36 0.57 -13.44 6.53
C THR A 36 0.39 -12.72 7.86
N GLY A 37 -0.16 -13.42 8.85
CA GLY A 37 -0.32 -12.93 10.21
C GLY A 37 -1.32 -11.79 10.34
N ARG A 38 -0.98 -10.77 11.11
CA ARG A 38 -1.77 -9.54 11.24
C ARG A 38 -1.42 -8.58 10.11
N VAL A 39 -2.39 -8.28 9.27
CA VAL A 39 -2.23 -7.54 8.02
C VAL A 39 -2.89 -6.16 8.13
N LEU A 40 -2.17 -5.11 7.74
CA LEU A 40 -2.75 -3.80 7.50
C LEU A 40 -2.85 -3.55 5.99
N GLU A 41 -4.04 -3.30 5.50
CA GLU A 41 -4.24 -2.74 4.17
C GLU A 41 -4.42 -1.23 4.26
N VAL A 42 -3.49 -0.48 3.66
CA VAL A 42 -3.51 0.99 3.64
C VAL A 42 -4.23 1.46 2.39
N ALA A 43 -5.21 2.36 2.56
CA ALA A 43 -6.17 2.81 1.55
C ALA A 43 -6.92 1.63 0.91
N ILE A 44 -7.63 0.86 1.74
CA ILE A 44 -8.37 -0.35 1.32
C ILE A 44 -9.44 -0.05 0.26
N GLY A 45 -9.90 1.21 0.17
CA GLY A 45 -10.92 1.63 -0.78
C GLY A 45 -12.23 0.86 -0.60
N THR A 46 -12.79 0.37 -1.69
CA THR A 46 -14.02 -0.44 -1.71
C THR A 46 -13.80 -1.91 -1.36
N GLY A 47 -12.60 -2.30 -0.90
CA GLY A 47 -12.30 -3.68 -0.49
C GLY A 47 -11.96 -4.62 -1.65
N ARG A 48 -11.56 -4.12 -2.82
CA ARG A 48 -11.27 -4.95 -4.02
C ARG A 48 -10.19 -6.01 -3.83
N ASN A 49 -9.38 -5.88 -2.79
CA ASN A 49 -8.36 -6.86 -2.40
C ASN A 49 -8.91 -8.03 -1.57
N LEU A 50 -10.04 -7.84 -0.89
CA LEU A 50 -10.61 -8.83 0.04
C LEU A 50 -10.72 -10.25 -0.53
N PRO A 51 -11.14 -10.48 -1.80
CA PRO A 51 -11.23 -11.83 -2.36
C PRO A 51 -9.88 -12.55 -2.51
N TRP A 52 -8.76 -11.83 -2.45
CA TRP A 52 -7.42 -12.36 -2.76
C TRP A 52 -6.58 -12.68 -1.53
N TYR A 53 -6.96 -12.19 -0.34
CA TYR A 53 -6.25 -12.50 0.89
C TYR A 53 -6.45 -13.96 1.34
N PRO A 54 -5.44 -14.60 1.93
CA PRO A 54 -5.61 -15.84 2.67
C PRO A 54 -6.62 -15.65 3.81
N ARG A 55 -7.45 -16.67 4.06
CA ARG A 55 -8.54 -16.57 5.06
C ARG A 55 -8.08 -16.70 6.51
N ASP A 56 -6.84 -17.04 6.72
CA ASP A 56 -6.19 -17.20 8.03
C ASP A 56 -5.47 -15.94 8.51
N VAL A 57 -5.49 -14.84 7.73
CA VAL A 57 -4.93 -13.56 8.18
C VAL A 57 -5.94 -12.76 9.02
N GLU A 58 -5.44 -12.02 9.99
CA GLU A 58 -6.17 -10.97 10.71
C GLU A 58 -6.05 -9.67 9.93
N LEU A 59 -7.10 -9.31 9.17
CA LEU A 59 -7.08 -8.15 8.29
C LEU A 59 -7.66 -6.90 8.95
N VAL A 60 -6.87 -5.85 8.96
CA VAL A 60 -7.24 -4.48 9.32
C VAL A 60 -7.14 -3.61 8.08
N GLY A 61 -8.16 -2.82 7.78
CA GLY A 61 -8.18 -1.90 6.65
C GLY A 61 -8.38 -0.45 7.08
N VAL A 62 -7.60 0.46 6.49
CA VAL A 62 -7.79 1.89 6.69
C VAL A 62 -8.03 2.59 5.36
N ASP A 63 -8.91 3.60 5.38
CA ASP A 63 -9.11 4.52 4.26
C ASP A 63 -9.46 5.91 4.77
N VAL A 64 -9.14 6.94 4.00
CA VAL A 64 -9.48 8.32 4.34
C VAL A 64 -10.95 8.64 4.09
N SER A 65 -11.63 7.84 3.26
CA SER A 65 -13.00 8.01 2.83
C SER A 65 -13.95 7.04 3.55
N PRO A 66 -14.87 7.54 4.40
CA PRO A 66 -15.91 6.71 4.99
C PRO A 66 -16.78 6.00 3.94
N ASN A 67 -17.10 6.66 2.82
CA ASN A 67 -17.92 6.07 1.77
C ASN A 67 -17.24 4.87 1.08
N MET A 68 -15.91 4.89 0.99
CA MET A 68 -15.13 3.73 0.52
C MET A 68 -15.20 2.58 1.53
N LEU A 69 -15.06 2.89 2.82
CA LEU A 69 -15.16 1.90 3.90
C LEU A 69 -16.54 1.26 3.99
N ASP A 70 -17.63 2.03 3.77
CA ASP A 70 -18.99 1.48 3.71
C ASP A 70 -19.11 0.42 2.60
N ALA A 71 -18.51 0.67 1.44
CA ALA A 71 -18.49 -0.29 0.34
C ALA A 71 -17.62 -1.52 0.67
N ALA A 72 -16.47 -1.31 1.31
CA ALA A 72 -15.60 -2.41 1.77
C ALA A 72 -16.31 -3.28 2.82
N GLN A 73 -17.03 -2.67 3.75
CA GLN A 73 -17.82 -3.36 4.77
C GLN A 73 -18.88 -4.26 4.13
N LEU A 74 -19.65 -3.72 3.17
CA LEU A 74 -20.65 -4.50 2.44
C LEU A 74 -20.05 -5.69 1.71
N LEU A 75 -18.87 -5.51 1.10
CA LEU A 75 -18.16 -6.61 0.43
C LEU A 75 -17.66 -7.65 1.44
N ALA A 76 -17.11 -7.23 2.58
CA ALA A 76 -16.66 -8.13 3.66
C ALA A 76 -17.82 -8.99 4.19
N GLU A 77 -19.01 -8.41 4.37
CA GLU A 77 -20.23 -9.11 4.76
C GLU A 77 -20.67 -10.14 3.70
N GLN A 78 -20.66 -9.78 2.41
CA GLN A 78 -20.94 -10.69 1.30
C GLN A 78 -19.97 -11.89 1.25
N LEU A 79 -18.72 -11.64 1.62
CA LEU A 79 -17.68 -12.67 1.69
C LEU A 79 -17.72 -13.48 3.00
N ALA A 80 -18.62 -13.14 3.93
CA ALA A 80 -18.70 -13.69 5.28
C ALA A 80 -17.33 -13.68 6.00
N TRP A 81 -16.62 -12.57 5.88
CA TRP A 81 -15.29 -12.41 6.46
C TRP A 81 -15.21 -11.13 7.31
N PRO A 82 -15.07 -11.24 8.63
CA PRO A 82 -14.93 -10.08 9.48
C PRO A 82 -13.59 -9.38 9.21
N VAL A 83 -13.66 -8.09 8.91
CA VAL A 83 -12.50 -7.21 8.69
C VAL A 83 -12.67 -6.02 9.60
N ASP A 84 -11.58 -5.62 10.28
CA ASP A 84 -11.58 -4.41 11.09
C ASP A 84 -11.30 -3.19 10.20
N LEU A 85 -12.30 -2.31 10.03
CA LEU A 85 -12.23 -1.16 9.14
C LEU A 85 -12.27 0.14 9.93
N SER A 86 -11.36 1.06 9.63
CA SER A 86 -11.32 2.36 10.30
C SER A 86 -10.95 3.50 9.36
N VAL A 87 -11.50 4.69 9.64
CA VAL A 87 -11.09 5.91 8.93
C VAL A 87 -9.70 6.32 9.40
N GLY A 88 -8.76 6.51 8.48
CA GLY A 88 -7.39 6.89 8.80
C GLY A 88 -6.65 7.54 7.63
N ASP A 89 -5.65 8.34 7.95
CA ASP A 89 -4.72 8.92 6.97
C ASP A 89 -3.47 8.05 6.90
N ALA A 90 -3.11 7.61 5.70
CA ALA A 90 -1.89 6.84 5.47
C ALA A 90 -0.61 7.57 5.90
N GLN A 91 -0.64 8.89 5.96
CA GLN A 91 0.47 9.74 6.40
C GLN A 91 0.57 9.84 7.93
N GLN A 92 -0.44 9.36 8.66
CA GLN A 92 -0.49 9.35 10.13
C GLN A 92 -1.39 8.20 10.59
N LEU A 93 -0.84 6.99 10.64
CA LEU A 93 -1.54 5.78 11.03
C LEU A 93 -1.74 5.71 12.55
N ASP A 94 -2.98 5.58 12.99
CA ASP A 94 -3.32 5.45 14.43
C ASP A 94 -3.14 4.00 14.93
N PHE A 95 -1.93 3.48 14.75
CA PHE A 95 -1.52 2.17 15.23
C PHE A 95 -0.17 2.27 15.96
N PRO A 96 0.07 1.42 16.97
CA PRO A 96 1.37 1.33 17.61
C PRO A 96 2.48 0.91 16.64
N ASP A 97 3.72 1.24 16.99
CA ASP A 97 4.91 0.74 16.30
C ASP A 97 4.92 -0.79 16.32
N ALA A 98 5.43 -1.40 15.26
CA ALA A 98 5.64 -2.84 15.17
C ALA A 98 4.39 -3.68 15.52
N SER A 99 3.22 -3.30 15.01
CA SER A 99 1.93 -3.94 15.30
C SER A 99 1.43 -4.89 14.22
N PHE A 100 2.05 -4.88 13.01
CA PHE A 100 1.63 -5.70 11.87
C PHE A 100 2.75 -6.59 11.36
N ASP A 101 2.40 -7.79 10.93
CA ASP A 101 3.31 -8.74 10.27
C ASP A 101 3.45 -8.43 8.77
N THR A 102 2.36 -7.94 8.16
CA THR A 102 2.33 -7.54 6.76
C THR A 102 1.62 -6.19 6.61
N VAL A 103 2.16 -5.31 5.77
CA VAL A 103 1.48 -4.09 5.31
C VAL A 103 1.34 -4.18 3.80
N VAL A 104 0.13 -3.96 3.30
CA VAL A 104 -0.20 -3.98 1.87
C VAL A 104 -0.76 -2.64 1.45
N ALA A 105 -0.32 -2.12 0.31
CA ALA A 105 -0.92 -0.96 -0.34
C ALA A 105 -0.98 -1.17 -1.86
N THR A 106 -2.15 -0.99 -2.44
CA THR A 106 -2.37 -1.19 -3.88
C THR A 106 -3.07 0.01 -4.50
N LEU A 107 -2.46 0.63 -5.52
CA LEU A 107 -2.99 1.81 -6.19
C LEU A 107 -3.23 2.97 -5.19
N THR A 108 -2.26 3.19 -4.33
CA THR A 108 -2.40 4.02 -3.13
C THR A 108 -1.45 5.20 -3.15
N LEU A 109 -0.14 4.95 -3.33
CA LEU A 109 0.90 5.97 -3.21
C LEU A 109 0.79 7.04 -4.30
N CYS A 110 0.25 6.71 -5.47
CA CYS A 110 -0.02 7.66 -6.53
C CYS A 110 -0.99 8.76 -6.09
N SER A 111 -1.93 8.47 -5.18
CA SER A 111 -2.97 9.39 -4.73
C SER A 111 -2.73 10.03 -3.36
N ILE A 112 -1.69 9.63 -2.63
CA ILE A 112 -1.34 10.23 -1.33
C ILE A 112 -0.51 11.51 -1.56
N PRO A 113 -0.80 12.62 -0.87
CA PRO A 113 -0.05 13.86 -1.02
C PRO A 113 1.46 13.70 -0.77
N ASP A 114 1.84 13.08 0.34
CA ASP A 114 3.24 12.78 0.67
C ASP A 114 3.46 11.27 0.78
N GLU A 115 3.99 10.66 -0.30
CA GLU A 115 4.30 9.23 -0.35
C GLU A 115 5.37 8.80 0.65
N ARG A 116 6.33 9.71 0.95
CA ARG A 116 7.42 9.42 1.88
C ARG A 116 6.92 9.28 3.31
N LEU A 117 6.01 10.18 3.74
CA LEU A 117 5.34 10.05 5.03
C LEU A 117 4.52 8.77 5.11
N ALA A 118 3.77 8.45 4.06
CA ALA A 118 2.98 7.21 4.05
C ALA A 118 3.86 5.97 4.16
N VAL A 119 4.95 5.88 3.40
CA VAL A 119 5.90 4.76 3.49
C VAL A 119 6.61 4.72 4.85
N GLN A 120 6.92 5.88 5.44
CA GLN A 120 7.47 5.99 6.79
C GLN A 120 6.51 5.39 7.84
N GLU A 121 5.24 5.73 7.77
CA GLU A 121 4.22 5.20 8.68
C GLU A 121 4.00 3.69 8.48
N MET A 122 3.95 3.23 7.22
CA MET A 122 3.89 1.80 6.90
C MET A 122 5.10 1.05 7.51
N ALA A 123 6.30 1.61 7.38
CA ALA A 123 7.52 1.03 7.95
C ALA A 123 7.51 1.08 9.50
N ARG A 124 6.94 2.13 10.10
CA ARG A 124 6.83 2.28 11.56
C ARG A 124 5.95 1.18 12.17
N VAL A 125 4.76 0.98 11.60
CA VAL A 125 3.79 0.00 12.11
C VAL A 125 4.18 -1.45 11.79
N LEU A 126 5.09 -1.66 10.85
CA LEU A 126 5.59 -2.97 10.48
C LEU A 126 6.56 -3.52 11.54
N ARG A 127 6.38 -4.78 11.95
CA ARG A 127 7.28 -5.49 12.88
C ARG A 127 8.65 -5.72 12.26
N PRO A 128 9.73 -5.82 13.05
CA PRO A 128 10.98 -6.38 12.58
C PRO A 128 10.76 -7.78 11.97
N GLY A 129 11.27 -8.02 10.76
CA GLY A 129 11.00 -9.22 9.97
C GLY A 129 9.68 -9.19 9.19
N GLY A 130 8.82 -8.20 9.41
CA GLY A 130 7.55 -8.05 8.69
C GLY A 130 7.73 -7.58 7.25
N ARG A 131 6.69 -7.74 6.42
CA ARG A 131 6.73 -7.51 4.97
C ARG A 131 5.88 -6.32 4.55
N LEU A 132 6.44 -5.48 3.66
CA LEU A 132 5.74 -4.43 2.93
C LEU A 132 5.50 -4.87 1.50
N ILE A 133 4.27 -4.80 1.01
CA ILE A 133 3.89 -5.20 -0.35
C ILE A 133 3.17 -4.03 -1.01
N LEU A 134 3.73 -3.55 -2.11
CA LEU A 134 3.22 -2.41 -2.87
C LEU A 134 2.91 -2.81 -4.32
N LEU A 135 1.79 -2.32 -4.82
CA LEU A 135 1.43 -2.38 -6.24
C LEU A 135 0.92 -1.00 -6.64
N ASP A 136 1.64 -0.30 -7.52
CA ASP A 136 1.25 1.08 -7.85
C ASP A 136 1.68 1.52 -9.26
N HIS A 137 1.15 2.66 -9.71
CA HIS A 137 1.75 3.39 -10.83
C HIS A 137 3.03 4.06 -10.38
N VAL A 138 4.03 4.02 -11.26
CA VAL A 138 5.35 4.57 -10.95
C VAL A 138 5.93 5.35 -12.12
N ALA A 139 6.93 6.17 -11.84
CA ALA A 139 7.73 6.80 -12.87
C ALA A 139 8.43 5.73 -13.72
N SER A 140 8.13 5.70 -15.01
CA SER A 140 8.77 4.75 -15.92
C SER A 140 10.29 4.96 -15.99
N PRO A 141 11.10 3.88 -15.96
CA PRO A 141 12.54 3.96 -16.23
C PRO A 141 12.83 4.29 -17.71
N ILE A 142 11.84 4.15 -18.59
CA ILE A 142 11.97 4.39 -20.02
C ILE A 142 11.81 5.88 -20.29
N ARG A 143 12.88 6.56 -20.71
CA ARG A 143 12.94 8.01 -20.87
C ARG A 143 11.77 8.62 -21.66
N PRO A 144 11.41 8.15 -22.88
CA PRO A 144 10.28 8.72 -23.64
C PRO A 144 8.93 8.54 -22.92
N VAL A 145 8.69 7.40 -22.25
CA VAL A 145 7.48 7.17 -21.46
C VAL A 145 7.42 8.14 -20.27
N ARG A 146 8.52 8.29 -19.54
CA ARG A 146 8.64 9.24 -18.41
C ARG A 146 8.43 10.70 -18.89
N ALA A 147 8.85 11.05 -20.09
CA ALA A 147 8.61 12.38 -20.66
C ALA A 147 7.10 12.63 -20.88
N VAL A 148 6.37 11.64 -21.37
CA VAL A 148 4.90 11.71 -21.48
C VAL A 148 4.23 11.79 -20.11
N GLN A 149 4.67 10.97 -19.13
CA GLN A 149 4.18 11.06 -17.76
C GLN A 149 4.37 12.47 -17.19
N ARG A 150 5.55 13.09 -17.35
CA ARG A 150 5.83 14.47 -16.88
C ARG A 150 4.91 15.52 -17.49
N LEU A 151 4.49 15.32 -18.74
CA LEU A 151 3.57 16.23 -19.42
C LEU A 151 2.14 16.10 -18.88
N LEU A 152 1.72 14.86 -18.56
CA LEU A 152 0.36 14.56 -18.09
C LEU A 152 0.18 14.73 -16.59
N ASP A 153 1.22 14.53 -15.81
CA ASP A 153 1.19 14.55 -14.33
C ASP A 153 0.50 15.80 -13.74
N PRO A 154 0.82 17.05 -14.15
CA PRO A 154 0.17 18.24 -13.57
C PRO A 154 -1.35 18.28 -13.82
N LEU A 155 -1.81 17.66 -14.92
CA LEU A 155 -3.22 17.59 -15.26
C LEU A 155 -3.94 16.58 -14.37
N LEU A 156 -3.39 15.37 -14.22
CA LEU A 156 -3.96 14.31 -13.40
C LEU A 156 -3.94 14.68 -11.91
N VAL A 157 -2.85 15.26 -11.42
CA VAL A 157 -2.79 15.79 -10.05
C VAL A 157 -3.89 16.81 -9.79
N ARG A 158 -4.15 17.70 -10.76
CA ARG A 158 -5.18 18.75 -10.60
C ARG A 158 -6.61 18.19 -10.58
N PHE A 159 -6.91 17.19 -11.40
CA PHE A 159 -8.29 16.69 -11.58
C PHE A 159 -8.59 15.46 -10.75
N GLU A 160 -7.64 14.57 -10.57
CA GLU A 160 -7.81 13.26 -9.92
C GLU A 160 -6.97 13.12 -8.65
N GLY A 161 -5.99 14.00 -8.45
CA GLY A 161 -5.03 13.90 -7.35
C GLY A 161 -3.98 12.81 -7.55
N ASP A 162 -3.87 12.28 -8.77
CA ASP A 162 -3.01 11.14 -9.11
C ASP A 162 -1.64 11.62 -9.61
N HIS A 163 -0.58 11.13 -9.00
CA HIS A 163 0.82 11.42 -9.33
C HIS A 163 1.44 10.28 -10.14
N LEU A 164 1.79 10.55 -11.40
CA LEU A 164 2.41 9.55 -12.28
C LEU A 164 3.91 9.34 -12.09
N LEU A 165 4.55 10.20 -11.29
CA LEU A 165 6.01 10.25 -11.16
C LEU A 165 6.50 9.74 -9.80
N ARG A 166 5.73 8.92 -9.12
CA ARG A 166 6.12 8.30 -7.85
C ARG A 166 7.28 7.33 -8.02
N GLU A 167 8.16 7.28 -7.03
CA GLU A 167 9.31 6.39 -6.94
C GLU A 167 9.31 5.67 -5.58
N PRO A 168 8.38 4.72 -5.37
CA PRO A 168 8.19 4.06 -4.07
C PRO A 168 9.40 3.27 -3.61
N ASP A 169 10.22 2.75 -4.53
CA ASP A 169 11.46 2.05 -4.23
C ASP A 169 12.46 2.94 -3.48
N ALA A 170 12.60 4.20 -3.88
CA ALA A 170 13.42 5.17 -3.18
C ALA A 170 12.88 5.45 -1.77
N ALA A 171 11.56 5.66 -1.63
CA ALA A 171 10.91 5.89 -0.34
C ALA A 171 11.07 4.69 0.60
N VAL A 172 10.92 3.47 0.09
CA VAL A 172 11.10 2.21 0.84
C VAL A 172 12.55 2.06 1.32
N HIS A 173 13.52 2.32 0.44
CA HIS A 173 14.94 2.27 0.78
C HIS A 173 15.30 3.30 1.86
N ASP A 174 14.78 4.53 1.77
CA ASP A 174 15.03 5.61 2.74
C ASP A 174 14.54 5.24 4.17
N GLN A 175 13.56 4.32 4.30
CA GLN A 175 13.08 3.80 5.59
C GLN A 175 13.89 2.59 6.09
N GLY A 176 14.98 2.21 5.42
CA GLY A 176 15.83 1.09 5.82
C GLY A 176 15.19 -0.29 5.60
N LEU A 177 14.14 -0.38 4.80
CA LEU A 177 13.58 -1.65 4.36
C LEU A 177 14.44 -2.26 3.26
N VAL A 178 14.53 -3.59 3.24
CA VAL A 178 15.27 -4.33 2.21
C VAL A 178 14.28 -4.80 1.15
N ILE A 179 14.51 -4.37 -0.09
CA ILE A 179 13.67 -4.77 -1.23
C ILE A 179 14.07 -6.18 -1.66
N ASP A 180 13.11 -7.12 -1.56
CA ASP A 180 13.28 -8.52 -1.96
C ASP A 180 12.91 -8.73 -3.43
N GLU A 181 11.88 -8.00 -3.91
CA GLU A 181 11.39 -8.06 -5.28
C GLU A 181 10.99 -6.67 -5.77
N LEU A 182 11.45 -6.32 -6.97
CA LEU A 182 10.99 -5.13 -7.70
C LEU A 182 10.82 -5.49 -9.16
N SER A 183 9.60 -5.43 -9.65
CA SER A 183 9.27 -5.76 -11.05
C SER A 183 8.45 -4.66 -11.67
N HIS A 184 8.79 -4.30 -12.92
CA HIS A 184 8.09 -3.27 -13.68
C HIS A 184 7.35 -3.87 -14.88
N PHE A 185 6.12 -3.42 -15.08
CA PHE A 185 5.24 -3.88 -16.16
C PHE A 185 4.73 -2.72 -17.01
N LYS A 186 4.12 -3.04 -18.16
CA LYS A 186 3.45 -2.03 -19.02
C LYS A 186 4.34 -0.81 -19.30
N TRP A 187 5.46 -1.05 -19.97
CA TRP A 187 6.49 -0.02 -20.25
C TRP A 187 7.07 0.65 -19.00
N GLY A 188 7.03 -0.06 -17.89
CA GLY A 188 7.60 0.41 -16.61
C GLY A 188 6.74 1.40 -15.83
N ILE A 189 5.46 1.58 -16.21
CA ILE A 189 4.55 2.50 -15.50
C ILE A 189 3.82 1.83 -14.32
N VAL A 190 3.92 0.52 -14.17
CA VAL A 190 3.38 -0.25 -13.05
C VAL A 190 4.52 -0.97 -12.36
N ALA A 191 4.61 -0.88 -11.05
CA ALA A 191 5.57 -1.61 -10.24
C ALA A 191 4.88 -2.54 -9.24
N ARG A 192 5.46 -3.72 -9.04
CA ARG A 192 5.27 -4.63 -7.92
C ARG A 192 6.53 -4.57 -7.08
N LEU A 193 6.39 -4.26 -5.80
CA LEU A 193 7.48 -4.18 -4.86
C LEU A 193 7.13 -4.99 -3.62
N ALA A 194 7.99 -5.92 -3.25
CA ALA A 194 7.97 -6.58 -1.96
C ALA A 194 9.27 -6.27 -1.22
N ALA A 195 9.15 -5.90 0.04
CA ALA A 195 10.27 -5.57 0.90
C ALA A 195 10.04 -6.13 2.30
N HIS A 196 11.10 -6.26 3.09
CA HIS A 196 10.98 -6.61 4.49
C HIS A 196 11.71 -5.63 5.40
N LYS A 197 11.23 -5.50 6.62
CA LYS A 197 11.91 -4.74 7.68
C LYS A 197 12.97 -5.63 8.30
N PRO A 198 14.26 -5.26 8.28
CA PRO A 198 15.31 -6.07 8.89
C PRO A 198 15.00 -6.41 10.35
N PRO A 199 15.34 -7.62 10.81
CA PRO A 199 15.23 -7.94 12.23
C PRO A 199 16.10 -6.99 13.05
N GLN A 200 15.60 -6.54 14.22
CA GLN A 200 16.43 -5.74 15.11
C GLN A 200 17.61 -6.59 15.58
N PRO A 201 18.84 -6.03 15.58
CA PRO A 201 19.97 -6.74 16.16
C PRO A 201 19.66 -7.06 17.62
N VAL A 202 19.84 -8.33 17.99
CA VAL A 202 19.74 -8.76 19.40
C VAL A 202 20.70 -7.89 20.20
N ARG A 203 20.20 -7.05 21.09
CA ARG A 203 21.04 -6.36 22.08
C ARG A 203 21.63 -7.44 22.98
N THR A 204 22.86 -7.86 22.68
CA THR A 204 23.66 -8.60 23.62
C THR A 204 24.04 -7.63 24.74
N ASP A 205 23.36 -7.73 25.89
CA ASP A 205 23.76 -7.03 27.11
C ASP A 205 25.17 -7.48 27.48
N ALA A 206 26.16 -6.73 27.02
CA ALA A 206 27.57 -6.92 27.37
C ALA A 206 27.91 -6.37 28.79
N SER A 207 26.90 -5.99 29.58
CA SER A 207 27.08 -5.38 30.92
C SER A 207 27.03 -6.38 32.08
N ALA A 208 26.87 -7.69 31.80
CA ALA A 208 26.81 -8.69 32.90
C ALA A 208 28.14 -9.43 33.18
N ARG A 209 29.29 -8.87 32.78
CA ARG A 209 30.60 -9.41 33.18
C ARG A 209 31.46 -8.30 33.74
N GLY A 210 31.26 -8.02 34.99
CA GLY A 210 32.16 -7.18 35.74
C GLY A 210 31.76 -7.22 37.22
N PHE A 211 32.41 -8.12 37.92
CA PHE A 211 32.83 -8.03 39.32
C PHE A 211 32.80 -9.43 39.98
N VAL A 212 33.93 -10.09 39.94
CA VAL A 212 34.42 -10.91 41.03
C VAL A 212 35.85 -10.43 41.32
#